data_e52af79ad427688f80351320c706e10a
#
_entry.id   e52af79ad427688f80351320c706e10a
#
_cell.length_a   1.000
_cell.length_b   1.000
_cell.length_c   1.000
_cell.angle_alpha   90.00
_cell.angle_beta   90.00
_cell.angle_gamma   90.00
#
_symmetry.space_group_name_H-M   'P 1'
#
loop_
_entity.id
_entity.type
_entity.pdbx_description
1 polymer ?
#
loop_
_entity_poly.entity_id
_entity_poly.type
_entity_poly.pdbx_seq_one_letter_code
_entity_poly.pdbx_strand_id
1 'polypeptide(L)'
;MALAELRRGGRRLPLPVTAPEAIAELARAYRGEVVRTKSHRRFLCEEYAAASPALGGLLLPVFDALLALARLLELMALERKDLASLLALLPPHARVERAVACAWEEKGQLMRRLFEESRGRPLDLTDGLKIEEEGGWALVLPDGEEPFIHVFTEAGTLEEAEAINRFYLEKLASLRTGERA
;
A
#
# COMPACT_ATOMS: atom_id res chain seq x y z
N MET A 1 -0.18 12.62 -7.10
CA MET A 1 -0.71 13.41 -5.95
C MET A 1 0.33 13.61 -4.86
N ALA A 2 0.98 12.56 -4.33
CA ALA A 2 2.03 12.69 -3.30
C ALA A 2 3.11 13.73 -3.65
N LEU A 3 3.65 13.70 -4.87
CA LEU A 3 4.63 14.68 -5.34
C LEU A 3 4.10 16.14 -5.30
N ALA A 4 2.83 16.35 -5.67
CA ALA A 4 2.22 17.69 -5.63
C ALA A 4 2.20 18.26 -4.20
N GLU A 5 1.96 17.40 -3.22
CA GLU A 5 1.98 17.80 -1.82
C GLU A 5 3.37 18.11 -1.29
N LEU A 6 4.31 17.21 -1.58
CA LEU A 6 5.69 17.42 -1.20
C LEU A 6 6.24 18.73 -1.75
N ARG A 7 5.88 19.07 -2.99
CA ARG A 7 6.25 20.36 -3.63
C ARG A 7 5.63 21.58 -2.95
N ARG A 8 4.45 21.43 -2.36
CA ARG A 8 3.78 22.49 -1.58
C ARG A 8 4.26 22.59 -0.14
N GLY A 9 5.25 21.81 0.25
CA GLY A 9 5.83 21.81 1.59
C GLY A 9 5.11 20.87 2.57
N GLY A 10 4.24 20.00 2.09
CA GLY A 10 3.67 18.92 2.88
C GLY A 10 4.76 18.01 3.40
N ARG A 11 4.78 17.76 4.71
CA ARG A 11 5.81 16.91 5.34
C ARG A 11 5.31 15.54 5.74
N ARG A 12 4.01 15.41 5.98
CA ARG A 12 3.36 14.15 6.34
C ARG A 12 2.36 13.77 5.26
N LEU A 13 2.50 12.57 4.73
CA LEU A 13 1.65 12.03 3.68
C LEU A 13 0.93 10.79 4.23
N PRO A 14 -0.33 10.91 4.65
CA PRO A 14 -1.14 9.75 4.97
C PRO A 14 -1.38 8.90 3.73
N LEU A 15 -1.03 7.62 3.79
CA LEU A 15 -1.21 6.66 2.71
C LEU A 15 -1.65 5.32 3.29
N PRO A 16 -2.54 4.58 2.63
CA PRO A 16 -2.92 3.25 3.08
C PRO A 16 -1.71 2.30 3.04
N VAL A 17 -1.74 1.26 3.88
CA VAL A 17 -0.68 0.22 3.90
C VAL A 17 -0.50 -0.45 2.54
N THR A 18 -1.53 -0.44 1.72
CA THR A 18 -1.50 -0.96 0.35
C THR A 18 -0.81 -0.03 -0.65
N ALA A 19 -0.45 1.20 -0.28
CA ALA A 19 0.23 2.11 -1.22
C ALA A 19 1.69 1.69 -1.44
N PRO A 20 2.23 1.86 -2.67
CA PRO A 20 3.60 1.49 -3.00
C PRO A 20 4.67 2.12 -2.10
N GLU A 21 5.72 1.36 -1.79
CA GLU A 21 6.87 1.86 -1.01
C GLU A 21 7.68 2.91 -1.78
N ALA A 22 7.67 2.85 -3.12
CA ALA A 22 8.24 3.88 -3.98
C ALA A 22 7.78 5.31 -3.61
N ILE A 23 6.53 5.47 -3.13
CA ILE A 23 6.03 6.78 -2.68
C ILE A 23 6.72 7.20 -1.38
N ALA A 24 7.03 6.27 -0.48
CA ALA A 24 7.74 6.58 0.76
C ALA A 24 9.20 6.97 0.47
N GLU A 25 9.84 6.32 -0.48
CA GLU A 25 11.19 6.70 -0.93
C GLU A 25 11.20 8.08 -1.58
N LEU A 26 10.23 8.35 -2.46
CA LEU A 26 10.04 9.68 -3.03
C LEU A 26 9.83 10.73 -1.92
N ALA A 27 8.98 10.44 -0.93
CA ALA A 27 8.73 11.36 0.18
C ALA A 27 10.01 11.69 0.95
N ARG A 28 10.82 10.68 1.26
CA ARG A 28 12.14 10.89 1.93
C ARG A 28 13.07 11.80 1.13
N ALA A 29 13.13 11.63 -0.20
CA ALA A 29 13.92 12.49 -1.09
C ALA A 29 13.47 13.96 -1.03
N TYR A 30 12.20 14.23 -0.73
CA TYR A 30 11.65 15.58 -0.54
C TYR A 30 11.54 15.98 0.94
N ARG A 31 12.22 15.29 1.85
CA ARG A 31 12.18 15.53 3.30
C ARG A 31 10.77 15.42 3.90
N GLY A 32 9.94 14.59 3.28
CA GLY A 32 8.61 14.22 3.77
C GLY A 32 8.62 12.83 4.42
N GLU A 33 7.57 12.54 5.14
CA GLU A 33 7.32 11.28 5.83
C GLU A 33 5.98 10.69 5.38
N VAL A 34 5.93 9.40 5.14
CA VAL A 34 4.69 8.66 4.89
C VAL A 34 4.16 8.12 6.23
N VAL A 35 2.90 8.41 6.51
CA VAL A 35 2.16 7.82 7.63
C VAL A 35 1.26 6.74 7.08
N ARG A 36 1.57 5.48 7.39
CA ARG A 36 0.76 4.34 6.93
C ARG A 36 -0.54 4.27 7.73
N THR A 37 -1.65 4.21 7.01
CA THR A 37 -3.00 4.07 7.58
C THR A 37 -3.58 2.73 7.19
N LYS A 38 -4.65 2.33 7.86
CA LYS A 38 -5.49 1.23 7.37
C LYS A 38 -6.07 1.55 6.00
N SER A 39 -6.39 0.52 5.23
CA SER A 39 -6.85 0.65 3.83
C SER A 39 -8.24 1.27 3.71
N HIS A 40 -9.07 1.17 4.74
CA HIS A 40 -10.41 1.76 4.71
C HIS A 40 -10.33 3.30 4.72
N ARG A 41 -11.11 3.93 3.82
CA ARG A 41 -11.11 5.39 3.57
C ARG A 41 -11.25 6.26 4.82
N ARG A 42 -12.00 5.80 5.81
CA ARG A 42 -12.21 6.52 7.08
C ARG A 42 -10.88 6.86 7.75
N PHE A 43 -9.97 5.89 7.86
CA PHE A 43 -8.69 6.11 8.54
C PHE A 43 -7.80 7.08 7.77
N LEU A 44 -7.86 7.03 6.44
CA LEU A 44 -7.16 8.00 5.59
C LEU A 44 -7.72 9.42 5.83
N CYS A 45 -9.05 9.57 5.92
CA CYS A 45 -9.69 10.87 6.24
C CYS A 45 -9.30 11.38 7.63
N GLU A 46 -9.28 10.52 8.63
CA GLU A 46 -8.91 10.87 10.01
C GLU A 46 -7.48 11.41 10.07
N GLU A 47 -6.52 10.74 9.41
CA GLU A 47 -5.13 11.19 9.37
C GLU A 47 -4.95 12.49 8.59
N TYR A 48 -5.64 12.68 7.47
CA TYR A 48 -5.61 13.95 6.74
C TYR A 48 -6.19 15.10 7.57
N ALA A 49 -7.28 14.86 8.29
CA ALA A 49 -7.89 15.87 9.17
C ALA A 49 -6.98 16.23 10.35
N ALA A 50 -6.27 15.25 10.91
CA ALA A 50 -5.33 15.44 12.01
C ALA A 50 -4.04 16.16 11.57
N ALA A 51 -3.57 15.93 10.35
CA ALA A 51 -2.30 16.44 9.88
C ALA A 51 -2.28 17.96 9.66
N SER A 52 -3.35 18.58 9.25
CA SER A 52 -3.54 20.06 9.20
C SER A 52 -4.93 20.45 8.67
N PRO A 53 -5.57 21.50 9.18
CA PRO A 53 -6.70 22.15 8.50
C PRO A 53 -6.36 22.64 7.10
N ALA A 54 -5.10 23.02 6.83
CA ALA A 54 -4.61 23.41 5.51
C ALA A 54 -4.53 22.23 4.52
N LEU A 55 -4.42 20.99 5.01
CA LEU A 55 -4.44 19.76 4.22
C LEU A 55 -5.87 19.32 3.82
N GLY A 56 -6.92 19.99 4.31
CA GLY A 56 -8.29 19.77 3.83
C GLY A 56 -8.43 19.89 2.32
N GLY A 57 -7.57 20.72 1.69
CA GLY A 57 -7.45 20.80 0.24
C GLY A 57 -6.86 19.55 -0.45
N LEU A 58 -6.29 18.59 0.30
CA LEU A 58 -5.71 17.34 -0.20
C LEU A 58 -6.65 16.16 -0.13
N LEU A 59 -7.54 16.19 0.84
CA LEU A 59 -8.54 15.14 1.00
C LEU A 59 -9.43 15.06 -0.26
N LEU A 60 -9.80 16.19 -0.81
CA LEU A 60 -10.68 16.29 -1.96
C LEU A 60 -10.14 15.55 -3.20
N PRO A 61 -8.88 15.71 -3.63
CA PRO A 61 -8.35 14.98 -4.79
C PRO A 61 -8.31 13.45 -4.62
N VAL A 62 -8.30 12.93 -3.40
CA VAL A 62 -8.37 11.48 -3.15
C VAL A 62 -9.77 10.93 -3.44
N PHE A 63 -10.80 11.78 -3.32
CA PHE A 63 -12.20 11.40 -3.49
C PHE A 63 -12.87 12.03 -4.72
N ASP A 64 -12.23 13.00 -5.34
CA ASP A 64 -12.73 13.73 -6.51
C ASP A 64 -11.76 13.56 -7.68
N ALA A 65 -12.16 12.77 -8.67
CA ALA A 65 -11.34 12.47 -9.83
C ALA A 65 -11.07 13.70 -10.72
N LEU A 66 -12.01 14.63 -10.82
CA LEU A 66 -11.83 15.86 -11.61
C LEU A 66 -10.82 16.79 -10.94
N LEU A 67 -10.90 16.91 -9.61
CA LEU A 67 -9.93 17.69 -8.87
C LEU A 67 -8.55 17.01 -8.88
N ALA A 68 -8.49 15.68 -8.83
CA ALA A 68 -7.24 14.93 -8.97
C ALA A 68 -6.59 15.20 -10.35
N LEU A 69 -7.38 15.18 -11.42
CA LEU A 69 -6.92 15.51 -12.77
C LEU A 69 -6.42 16.94 -12.86
N ALA A 70 -7.18 17.92 -12.36
CA ALA A 70 -6.77 19.30 -12.33
C ALA A 70 -5.44 19.51 -11.60
N ARG A 71 -5.25 18.85 -10.46
CA ARG A 71 -4.00 18.88 -9.70
C ARG A 71 -2.83 18.22 -10.42
N LEU A 72 -3.08 17.14 -11.16
CA LEU A 72 -2.07 16.51 -12.00
C LEU A 72 -1.62 17.46 -13.13
N LEU A 73 -2.56 18.07 -13.83
CA LEU A 73 -2.26 19.03 -14.90
C LEU A 73 -1.52 20.29 -14.37
N GLU A 74 -1.93 20.79 -13.20
CA GLU A 74 -1.21 21.86 -12.50
C GLU A 74 0.24 21.46 -12.21
N LEU A 75 0.47 20.27 -11.66
CA LEU A 75 1.82 19.76 -11.39
C LEU A 75 2.64 19.65 -12.68
N MET A 76 2.09 19.08 -13.74
CA MET A 76 2.77 18.98 -15.04
C MET A 76 3.16 20.36 -15.58
N ALA A 77 2.29 21.34 -15.48
CA ALA A 77 2.56 22.71 -15.93
C ALA A 77 3.64 23.38 -15.07
N LEU A 78 3.58 23.27 -13.76
CA LEU A 78 4.56 23.85 -12.83
C LEU A 78 5.96 23.23 -12.98
N GLU A 79 6.03 21.92 -13.12
CA GLU A 79 7.28 21.20 -13.31
C GLU A 79 7.78 21.26 -14.77
N ARG A 80 6.98 21.71 -15.69
CA ARG A 80 7.24 21.68 -17.16
C ARG A 80 7.64 20.28 -17.63
N LYS A 81 6.96 19.26 -17.10
CA LYS A 81 7.19 17.84 -17.38
C LYS A 81 5.92 17.19 -17.86
N ASP A 82 6.09 16.23 -18.76
CA ASP A 82 5.01 15.31 -19.11
C ASP A 82 4.83 14.23 -18.03
N LEU A 83 3.76 13.46 -18.15
CA LEU A 83 3.44 12.41 -17.18
C LEU A 83 4.52 11.35 -17.10
N ALA A 84 5.12 10.96 -18.24
CA ALA A 84 6.17 9.95 -18.28
C ALA A 84 7.42 10.41 -17.50
N SER A 85 7.81 11.68 -17.67
CA SER A 85 8.92 12.28 -16.92
C SER A 85 8.63 12.40 -15.42
N LEU A 86 7.37 12.62 -15.02
CA LEU A 86 6.99 12.62 -13.61
C LEU A 86 7.00 11.20 -13.01
N LEU A 87 6.53 10.20 -13.77
CA LEU A 87 6.59 8.80 -13.34
C LEU A 87 8.02 8.28 -13.21
N ALA A 88 8.94 8.73 -14.06
CA ALA A 88 10.35 8.39 -13.99
C ALA A 88 11.06 8.90 -12.71
N LEU A 89 10.44 9.77 -11.93
CA LEU A 89 10.94 10.17 -10.61
C LEU A 89 10.68 9.12 -9.52
N LEU A 90 9.77 8.16 -9.77
CA LEU A 90 9.53 7.07 -8.85
C LEU A 90 10.65 6.04 -8.99
N PRO A 91 11.19 5.53 -7.88
CA PRO A 91 12.09 4.39 -7.91
C PRO A 91 11.43 3.20 -8.63
N PRO A 92 12.22 2.37 -9.34
CA PRO A 92 11.67 1.18 -9.98
C PRO A 92 11.20 0.19 -8.91
N HIS A 93 9.92 -0.14 -8.95
CA HIS A 93 9.27 -1.11 -8.08
C HIS A 93 8.33 -1.95 -8.91
N ALA A 94 8.37 -3.24 -8.68
CA ALA A 94 7.41 -4.17 -9.23
C ALA A 94 6.40 -4.56 -8.15
N ARG A 95 5.12 -4.54 -8.50
CA ARG A 95 4.04 -4.87 -7.59
C ARG A 95 3.09 -5.87 -8.22
N VAL A 96 2.70 -6.87 -7.42
CA VAL A 96 1.71 -7.87 -7.77
C VAL A 96 0.60 -7.88 -6.73
N GLU A 97 -0.63 -7.99 -7.20
CA GLU A 97 -1.80 -8.14 -6.36
C GLU A 97 -2.62 -9.34 -6.87
N ARG A 98 -2.95 -10.24 -5.96
CA ARG A 98 -3.85 -11.36 -6.24
C ARG A 98 -4.81 -11.55 -5.07
N ALA A 99 -6.01 -12.04 -5.37
CA ALA A 99 -7.02 -12.35 -4.38
C ALA A 99 -7.30 -13.85 -4.35
N VAL A 100 -7.52 -14.38 -3.16
CA VAL A 100 -7.93 -15.77 -2.92
C VAL A 100 -9.30 -15.76 -2.28
N ALA A 101 -10.22 -16.57 -2.84
CA ALA A 101 -11.53 -16.76 -2.23
C ALA A 101 -11.38 -17.39 -0.83
N CYS A 102 -11.99 -16.76 0.17
CA CYS A 102 -11.94 -17.20 1.57
C CYS A 102 -13.28 -16.88 2.23
N ALA A 103 -13.96 -17.88 2.75
CA ALA A 103 -15.20 -17.69 3.45
C ALA A 103 -15.03 -16.79 4.67
N TRP A 104 -16.05 -16.03 5.04
CA TRP A 104 -15.99 -15.07 6.14
C TRP A 104 -15.53 -15.71 7.45
N GLU A 105 -16.07 -16.92 7.71
CA GLU A 105 -15.80 -17.69 8.92
C GLU A 105 -14.35 -18.18 9.00
N GLU A 106 -13.70 -18.39 7.85
CA GLU A 106 -12.34 -18.89 7.75
C GLU A 106 -11.29 -17.79 7.89
N LYS A 107 -11.60 -16.53 7.49
CA LYS A 107 -10.64 -15.42 7.46
C LYS A 107 -9.87 -15.25 8.75
N GLY A 108 -10.59 -15.19 9.88
CA GLY A 108 -9.97 -14.97 11.19
C GLY A 108 -9.02 -16.08 11.60
N GLN A 109 -9.40 -17.34 11.35
CA GLN A 109 -8.58 -18.50 11.68
C GLN A 109 -7.34 -18.55 10.77
N LEU A 110 -7.51 -18.30 9.47
CA LEU A 110 -6.40 -18.31 8.51
C LEU A 110 -5.38 -17.23 8.82
N MET A 111 -5.83 -16.00 9.11
CA MET A 111 -4.95 -14.91 9.51
C MET A 111 -4.20 -15.20 10.81
N ARG A 112 -4.86 -15.82 11.79
CA ARG A 112 -4.19 -16.22 13.04
C ARG A 112 -3.09 -17.25 12.78
N ARG A 113 -3.36 -18.30 12.00
CA ARG A 113 -2.36 -19.31 11.63
C ARG A 113 -1.18 -18.67 10.90
N LEU A 114 -1.43 -17.82 9.93
CA LEU A 114 -0.38 -17.11 9.20
C LEU A 114 0.46 -16.24 10.15
N PHE A 115 -0.17 -15.52 11.07
CA PHE A 115 0.55 -14.74 12.08
C PHE A 115 1.42 -15.61 12.97
N GLU A 116 0.90 -16.75 13.45
CA GLU A 116 1.65 -17.69 14.30
C GLU A 116 2.89 -18.25 13.59
N GLU A 117 2.77 -18.61 12.31
CA GLU A 117 3.90 -19.08 11.50
C GLU A 117 4.90 -17.99 11.12
N SER A 118 4.47 -16.74 11.15
CA SER A 118 5.33 -15.60 10.83
C SER A 118 6.03 -15.00 12.07
N ARG A 119 5.81 -15.57 13.26
CA ARG A 119 6.46 -15.10 14.50
C ARG A 119 7.98 -15.13 14.39
N GLY A 120 8.61 -14.10 14.94
CA GLY A 120 10.07 -13.95 14.89
C GLY A 120 10.59 -13.21 13.65
N ARG A 121 9.70 -12.84 12.73
CA ARG A 121 10.02 -12.00 11.58
C ARG A 121 9.56 -10.55 11.83
N PRO A 122 10.15 -9.55 11.17
CA PRO A 122 9.61 -8.18 11.20
C PRO A 122 8.21 -8.15 10.60
N LEU A 123 7.23 -7.70 11.39
CA LEU A 123 5.82 -7.66 11.01
C LEU A 123 5.25 -6.26 11.23
N ASP A 124 4.42 -5.79 10.28
CA ASP A 124 3.55 -4.64 10.47
C ASP A 124 2.09 -5.12 10.49
N LEU A 125 1.40 -4.78 11.57
CA LEU A 125 0.00 -5.17 11.85
C LEU A 125 -0.96 -3.98 11.73
N THR A 126 -0.56 -2.92 11.06
CA THR A 126 -1.39 -1.71 10.88
C THR A 126 -2.73 -2.06 10.23
N ASP A 127 -2.71 -2.92 9.20
CA ASP A 127 -3.91 -3.46 8.56
C ASP A 127 -3.57 -4.78 7.87
N GLY A 128 -4.15 -5.89 8.31
CA GLY A 128 -3.73 -7.21 7.88
C GLY A 128 -2.38 -7.61 8.45
N LEU A 129 -1.59 -8.34 7.68
CA LEU A 129 -0.27 -8.82 8.05
C LEU A 129 0.73 -8.50 6.94
N LYS A 130 1.57 -7.47 7.16
CA LYS A 130 2.70 -7.17 6.28
C LYS A 130 3.96 -7.83 6.83
N ILE A 131 4.66 -8.55 5.98
CA ILE A 131 5.83 -9.37 6.30
C ILE A 131 6.96 -8.91 5.39
N GLU A 132 8.09 -8.54 6.00
CA GLU A 132 9.31 -8.23 5.24
C GLU A 132 9.94 -9.52 4.71
N GLU A 133 10.31 -9.49 3.43
CA GLU A 133 10.97 -10.57 2.73
C GLU A 133 12.32 -10.12 2.17
N GLU A 134 13.21 -11.05 1.85
CA GLU A 134 14.43 -10.73 1.15
C GLU A 134 14.09 -10.14 -0.24
N GLY A 135 14.51 -8.88 -0.45
CA GLY A 135 14.26 -8.15 -1.69
C GLY A 135 12.88 -7.51 -1.83
N GLY A 136 12.00 -7.63 -0.82
CA GLY A 136 10.65 -7.04 -0.91
C GLY A 136 9.79 -7.23 0.33
N TRP A 137 8.48 -7.24 0.14
CA TRP A 137 7.51 -7.48 1.22
C TRP A 137 6.23 -8.11 0.67
N ALA A 138 5.50 -8.78 1.55
CA ALA A 138 4.14 -9.25 1.31
C ALA A 138 3.17 -8.65 2.33
N LEU A 139 1.99 -8.25 1.87
CA LEU A 139 0.87 -7.86 2.73
C LEU A 139 -0.31 -8.80 2.45
N VAL A 140 -0.73 -9.52 3.46
CA VAL A 140 -1.93 -10.36 3.43
C VAL A 140 -3.04 -9.62 4.15
N LEU A 141 -4.07 -9.24 3.39
CA LEU A 141 -5.15 -8.36 3.86
C LEU A 141 -6.51 -9.00 3.59
N PRO A 142 -7.27 -9.36 4.63
CA PRO A 142 -8.64 -9.80 4.47
C PRO A 142 -9.50 -8.66 3.94
N ASP A 143 -10.26 -8.93 2.87
CA ASP A 143 -11.25 -7.98 2.38
C ASP A 143 -12.36 -7.77 3.40
N GLY A 144 -12.78 -6.51 3.60
CA GLY A 144 -13.82 -6.15 4.57
C GLY A 144 -15.25 -6.23 4.02
N GLU A 145 -15.42 -6.35 2.71
CA GLU A 145 -16.70 -6.29 2.02
C GLU A 145 -17.01 -7.56 1.22
N GLU A 146 -15.97 -8.33 0.84
CA GLU A 146 -16.09 -9.51 -0.01
C GLU A 146 -15.40 -10.74 0.60
N PRO A 147 -15.78 -11.99 0.22
CA PRO A 147 -15.22 -13.23 0.76
C PRO A 147 -13.86 -13.55 0.11
N PHE A 148 -12.92 -12.61 0.18
CA PHE A 148 -11.57 -12.73 -0.33
C PHE A 148 -10.51 -12.36 0.71
N ILE A 149 -9.29 -12.84 0.49
CA ILE A 149 -8.06 -12.34 1.09
C ILE A 149 -7.17 -11.88 -0.04
N HIS A 150 -6.71 -10.64 0.03
CA HIS A 150 -5.76 -10.06 -0.93
C HIS A 150 -4.32 -10.32 -0.49
N VAL A 151 -3.47 -10.63 -1.45
CA VAL A 151 -2.02 -10.73 -1.27
C VAL A 151 -1.37 -9.69 -2.16
N PHE A 152 -0.86 -8.64 -1.54
CA PHE A 152 -0.04 -7.62 -2.19
C PHE A 152 1.42 -7.95 -1.97
N THR A 153 2.23 -7.82 -3.00
CA THR A 153 3.68 -7.97 -2.91
C THR A 153 4.36 -6.88 -3.70
N GLU A 154 5.51 -6.44 -3.21
CA GLU A 154 6.35 -5.46 -3.88
C GLU A 154 7.81 -5.87 -3.72
N ALA A 155 8.57 -5.78 -4.82
CA ALA A 155 9.99 -6.13 -4.86
C ALA A 155 10.73 -5.28 -5.90
N GLY A 156 12.04 -5.45 -6.01
CA GLY A 156 12.86 -4.76 -6.99
C GLY A 156 12.53 -5.12 -8.44
N THR A 157 12.10 -6.36 -8.68
CA THR A 157 11.74 -6.87 -10.01
C THR A 157 10.36 -7.52 -9.99
N LEU A 158 9.73 -7.62 -11.17
CA LEU A 158 8.44 -8.29 -11.30
C LEU A 158 8.54 -9.78 -10.97
N GLU A 159 9.63 -10.42 -11.36
CA GLU A 159 9.88 -11.84 -11.11
C GLU A 159 9.95 -12.15 -9.60
N GLU A 160 10.67 -11.32 -8.85
CA GLU A 160 10.75 -11.42 -7.38
C GLU A 160 9.38 -11.17 -6.73
N ALA A 161 8.66 -10.12 -7.15
CA ALA A 161 7.33 -9.83 -6.64
C ALA A 161 6.35 -10.98 -6.91
N GLU A 162 6.39 -11.59 -8.09
CA GLU A 162 5.57 -12.75 -8.43
C GLU A 162 5.97 -14.01 -7.64
N ALA A 163 7.25 -14.22 -7.38
CA ALA A 163 7.74 -15.34 -6.59
C ALA A 163 7.23 -15.24 -5.14
N ILE A 164 7.37 -14.06 -4.51
CA ILE A 164 6.86 -13.79 -3.17
C ILE A 164 5.32 -13.97 -3.14
N ASN A 165 4.62 -13.44 -4.14
CA ASN A 165 3.16 -13.53 -4.22
C ASN A 165 2.70 -14.99 -4.29
N ARG A 166 3.30 -15.79 -5.16
CA ARG A 166 3.03 -17.22 -5.29
C ARG A 166 3.27 -17.97 -3.99
N PHE A 167 4.38 -17.72 -3.32
CA PHE A 167 4.69 -18.32 -2.03
C PHE A 167 3.57 -18.09 -1.00
N TYR A 168 3.07 -16.85 -0.88
CA TYR A 168 1.99 -16.56 0.08
C TYR A 168 0.65 -17.12 -0.33
N LEU A 169 0.35 -17.22 -1.64
CA LEU A 169 -0.86 -17.90 -2.12
C LEU A 169 -0.84 -19.39 -1.77
N GLU A 170 0.27 -20.06 -2.02
CA GLU A 170 0.48 -21.49 -1.69
C GLU A 170 0.42 -21.70 -0.17
N LYS A 171 1.05 -20.81 0.59
CA LYS A 171 1.00 -20.84 2.04
C LYS A 171 -0.42 -20.69 2.59
N LEU A 172 -1.20 -19.76 2.07
CA LEU A 172 -2.61 -19.61 2.46
C LEU A 172 -3.42 -20.87 2.12
N ALA A 173 -3.16 -21.49 0.97
CA ALA A 173 -3.82 -22.73 0.58
C ALA A 173 -3.47 -23.89 1.53
N SER A 174 -2.20 -24.06 1.91
CA SER A 174 -1.75 -25.11 2.85
C SER A 174 -2.32 -24.89 4.24
N LEU A 175 -2.35 -23.65 4.73
CA LEU A 175 -2.95 -23.32 6.03
C LEU A 175 -4.45 -23.61 6.09
N ARG A 176 -5.14 -23.49 4.96
CA ARG A 176 -6.57 -23.79 4.85
C ARG A 176 -6.85 -25.28 4.93
N THR A 177 -6.03 -26.11 4.26
CA THR A 177 -6.19 -27.57 4.27
C THR A 177 -5.71 -28.22 5.56
N GLY A 178 -4.96 -27.50 6.40
CA GLY A 178 -4.39 -28.05 7.64
C GLY A 178 -3.14 -28.90 7.41
N GLU A 179 -2.62 -28.96 6.21
CA GLU A 179 -1.34 -29.57 5.89
C GLU A 179 -0.21 -28.64 6.38
N ARG A 180 0.57 -29.13 7.34
CA ARG A 180 1.82 -28.46 7.73
C ARG A 180 2.83 -28.65 6.60
N ALA A 181 3.33 -27.54 6.07
CA ALA A 181 4.49 -27.55 5.18
C ALA A 181 5.77 -27.97 5.91
#